data_02e9f14f98fa7005f292e9ad148ba4e3
#
_entry.id   02e9f14f98fa7005f292e9ad148ba4e3
#
_cell.length_a   1.000
_cell.length_b   1.000
_cell.length_c   1.000
_cell.angle_alpha   90.00
_cell.angle_beta   90.00
_cell.angle_gamma   90.00
#
_symmetry.space_group_name_H-M   'P 1'
#
loop_
_entity.id
_entity.type
_entity.pdbx_description
1 polymer ?
#
loop_
_entity_poly.entity_id
_entity_poly.type
_entity_poly.pdbx_seq_one_letter_code
_entity_poly.pdbx_strand_id
1 'polypeptide(L)'
;MQIDAEHNALFMLVRSGLWETAVEPPSLPLSDDSWSRIFEIARNQTVSGIAYRGLQYLPDETLPPMQVMMRWMAEVDRMERTSHAIDTANIQLSQLFQSQGLTPITVKGQGVARLYEHPELRQAGDIDLFFTTKEEFEKAAKIVESQIATIKKKPDGSISYTFGGFEVEHHRCIVDLCRPSSARFLAQYAAENGYINQPITLEPATAITVPSPATNLLVLNAHIMKHAIGSGIGLRQLCDMARACHIYSHLADIKEMAEVYRAAGIDRWSRLLHAFLVQHLGLPAAEQPYPTPLSDAAPLLRIIMEGGNFGHHRKTAQKPGNQSELRRKIKTAGNFARAAKFSCKYAPIEAIFTVSSLFIGQFR
;
A
#
# COMPACT_ATOMS: atom_id res chain seq x y z
N MET A 1 -22.41 9.64 -3.88
CA MET A 1 -22.16 8.77 -5.06
C MET A 1 -22.76 7.43 -4.70
N GLN A 2 -23.69 6.94 -5.48
CA GLN A 2 -24.23 5.59 -5.29
C GLN A 2 -23.17 4.60 -5.81
N ILE A 3 -22.76 3.66 -4.98
CA ILE A 3 -21.87 2.57 -5.38
C ILE A 3 -22.72 1.59 -6.18
N ASP A 4 -22.26 1.13 -7.34
CA ASP A 4 -22.98 0.10 -8.09
C ASP A 4 -22.93 -1.27 -7.41
N ALA A 5 -23.71 -2.22 -7.92
CA ALA A 5 -23.87 -3.53 -7.31
C ALA A 5 -22.54 -4.33 -7.28
N GLU A 6 -21.74 -4.23 -8.33
CA GLU A 6 -20.46 -4.93 -8.46
C GLU A 6 -19.43 -4.42 -7.45
N HIS A 7 -19.32 -3.11 -7.27
CA HIS A 7 -18.43 -2.56 -6.26
C HIS A 7 -18.91 -2.87 -4.83
N ASN A 8 -20.23 -2.84 -4.58
CA ASN A 8 -20.76 -3.25 -3.27
C ASN A 8 -20.43 -4.72 -2.96
N ALA A 9 -20.57 -5.61 -3.94
CA ALA A 9 -20.22 -7.01 -3.81
C ALA A 9 -18.70 -7.18 -3.57
N LEU A 10 -17.85 -6.44 -4.29
CA LEU A 10 -16.42 -6.46 -4.05
C LEU A 10 -16.06 -6.01 -2.63
N PHE A 11 -16.66 -4.92 -2.12
CA PHE A 11 -16.41 -4.50 -0.74
C PHE A 11 -16.87 -5.52 0.30
N MET A 12 -17.99 -6.20 0.05
CA MET A 12 -18.42 -7.32 0.89
C MET A 12 -17.38 -8.44 0.91
N LEU A 13 -16.92 -8.91 -0.26
CA LEU A 13 -15.91 -9.96 -0.36
C LEU A 13 -14.59 -9.54 0.32
N VAL A 14 -14.15 -8.30 0.09
CA VAL A 14 -12.94 -7.78 0.73
C VAL A 14 -13.09 -7.74 2.25
N ARG A 15 -14.23 -7.30 2.78
CA ARG A 15 -14.48 -7.35 4.23
C ARG A 15 -14.46 -8.77 4.77
N SER A 16 -15.17 -9.69 4.12
CA SER A 16 -15.18 -11.10 4.53
C SER A 16 -13.76 -11.68 4.55
N GLY A 17 -12.97 -11.44 3.50
CA GLY A 17 -11.60 -11.95 3.41
C GLY A 17 -10.59 -11.24 4.32
N LEU A 18 -10.82 -9.97 4.69
CA LEU A 18 -9.97 -9.25 5.66
C LEU A 18 -10.16 -9.72 7.09
N TRP A 19 -11.41 -10.03 7.46
CA TRP A 19 -11.80 -10.30 8.85
C TRP A 19 -12.15 -11.74 9.11
N GLU A 20 -12.04 -12.62 8.10
CA GLU A 20 -12.35 -14.04 8.20
C GLU A 20 -13.78 -14.30 8.74
N THR A 21 -14.75 -13.47 8.33
CA THR A 21 -16.12 -13.52 8.83
C THR A 21 -17.12 -13.41 7.69
N ALA A 22 -18.26 -14.10 7.85
CA ALA A 22 -19.39 -13.89 6.94
C ALA A 22 -19.93 -12.46 7.08
N VAL A 23 -20.18 -11.82 5.96
CA VAL A 23 -20.83 -10.51 5.86
C VAL A 23 -22.10 -10.69 5.08
N GLU A 24 -23.21 -10.08 5.52
CA GLU A 24 -24.49 -10.17 4.79
C GLU A 24 -24.31 -9.71 3.34
N PRO A 25 -24.68 -10.56 2.38
CA PRO A 25 -24.51 -10.24 0.97
C PRO A 25 -25.45 -9.11 0.56
N PRO A 26 -24.98 -8.13 -0.21
CA PRO A 26 -25.89 -7.29 -0.96
C PRO A 26 -26.62 -8.16 -1.98
N SER A 27 -27.87 -7.86 -2.25
CA SER A 27 -28.79 -8.57 -3.19
C SER A 27 -28.11 -9.62 -4.10
N LEU A 28 -28.08 -10.88 -3.67
CA LEU A 28 -27.68 -12.04 -4.44
C LEU A 28 -28.93 -12.78 -4.93
N PRO A 29 -28.86 -13.55 -6.02
CA PRO A 29 -27.70 -13.90 -6.82
C PRO A 29 -27.30 -12.82 -7.84
N LEU A 30 -26.00 -12.80 -8.19
CA LEU A 30 -25.45 -11.94 -9.24
C LEU A 30 -25.40 -12.68 -10.58
N SER A 31 -25.47 -11.93 -11.69
CA SER A 31 -25.30 -12.51 -13.03
C SER A 31 -23.84 -12.93 -13.29
N ASP A 32 -23.61 -13.82 -14.24
CA ASP A 32 -22.29 -14.27 -14.68
C ASP A 32 -21.43 -13.08 -15.16
N ASP A 33 -22.03 -12.12 -15.84
CA ASP A 33 -21.37 -10.89 -16.28
C ASP A 33 -20.95 -10.03 -15.09
N SER A 34 -21.78 -9.89 -14.06
CA SER A 34 -21.44 -9.17 -12.84
C SER A 34 -20.29 -9.83 -12.11
N TRP A 35 -20.27 -11.15 -11.97
CA TRP A 35 -19.17 -11.89 -11.38
C TRP A 35 -17.84 -11.70 -12.16
N SER A 36 -17.90 -11.73 -13.48
CA SER A 36 -16.75 -11.46 -14.32
C SER A 36 -16.21 -10.04 -14.12
N ARG A 37 -17.09 -9.03 -13.97
CA ARG A 37 -16.69 -7.66 -13.68
C ARG A 37 -16.09 -7.52 -12.28
N ILE A 38 -16.66 -8.15 -11.26
CA ILE A 38 -16.14 -8.13 -9.89
C ILE A 38 -14.72 -8.68 -9.87
N PHE A 39 -14.46 -9.79 -10.56
CA PHE A 39 -13.12 -10.35 -10.69
C PHE A 39 -12.14 -9.35 -11.34
N GLU A 40 -12.50 -8.69 -12.44
CA GLU A 40 -11.63 -7.69 -13.08
C GLU A 40 -11.42 -6.46 -12.19
N ILE A 41 -12.43 -6.00 -11.45
CA ILE A 41 -12.27 -4.90 -10.49
C ILE A 41 -11.32 -5.32 -9.36
N ALA A 42 -11.47 -6.53 -8.81
CA ALA A 42 -10.58 -7.05 -7.77
C ALA A 42 -9.10 -7.08 -8.23
N ARG A 43 -8.85 -7.54 -9.46
CA ARG A 43 -7.52 -7.51 -10.07
C ARG A 43 -6.98 -6.08 -10.22
N ASN A 44 -7.79 -5.19 -10.74
CA ASN A 44 -7.42 -3.79 -10.97
C ASN A 44 -7.14 -3.04 -9.66
N GLN A 45 -7.78 -3.43 -8.57
CA GLN A 45 -7.59 -2.90 -7.23
C GLN A 45 -6.52 -3.69 -6.43
N THR A 46 -5.92 -4.73 -7.03
CA THR A 46 -4.89 -5.58 -6.41
C THR A 46 -5.35 -6.27 -5.11
N VAL A 47 -6.63 -6.66 -5.07
CA VAL A 47 -7.26 -7.35 -3.91
C VAL A 47 -7.86 -8.70 -4.27
N SER A 48 -7.44 -9.30 -5.40
CA SER A 48 -7.98 -10.59 -5.88
C SER A 48 -7.89 -11.70 -4.84
N GLY A 49 -6.75 -11.85 -4.16
CA GLY A 49 -6.57 -12.90 -3.14
C GLY A 49 -7.47 -12.66 -1.92
N ILE A 50 -7.55 -11.42 -1.43
CA ILE A 50 -8.40 -11.07 -0.29
C ILE A 50 -9.88 -11.29 -0.65
N ALA A 51 -10.31 -10.86 -1.82
CA ALA A 51 -11.68 -11.05 -2.27
C ALA A 51 -12.01 -12.54 -2.51
N TYR A 52 -11.05 -13.33 -3.05
CA TYR A 52 -11.17 -14.77 -3.19
C TYR A 52 -11.36 -15.47 -1.83
N ARG A 53 -10.59 -15.05 -0.81
CA ARG A 53 -10.79 -15.54 0.56
C ARG A 53 -12.21 -15.26 1.05
N GLY A 54 -12.75 -14.08 0.71
CA GLY A 54 -14.13 -13.71 1.03
C GLY A 54 -15.21 -14.61 0.41
N LEU A 55 -14.94 -15.25 -0.74
CA LEU A 55 -15.88 -16.20 -1.36
C LEU A 55 -16.14 -17.42 -0.47
N GLN A 56 -15.21 -17.82 0.38
CA GLN A 56 -15.34 -18.97 1.28
C GLN A 56 -16.41 -18.75 2.37
N TYR A 57 -16.88 -17.52 2.53
CA TYR A 57 -17.92 -17.14 3.48
C TYR A 57 -19.30 -16.95 2.82
N LEU A 58 -19.40 -17.23 1.52
CA LEU A 58 -20.67 -17.16 0.80
C LEU A 58 -21.36 -18.53 0.81
N PRO A 59 -22.70 -18.56 0.80
CA PRO A 59 -23.46 -19.78 0.52
C PRO A 59 -23.15 -20.34 -0.88
N ASP A 60 -23.09 -21.66 -1.02
CA ASP A 60 -22.70 -22.33 -2.26
C ASP A 60 -23.53 -21.90 -3.47
N GLU A 61 -24.83 -21.66 -3.28
CA GLU A 61 -25.75 -21.23 -4.32
C GLU A 61 -25.50 -19.80 -4.83
N THR A 62 -24.66 -19.03 -4.15
CA THR A 62 -24.33 -17.63 -4.50
C THR A 62 -22.92 -17.46 -5.04
N LEU A 63 -22.17 -18.55 -5.16
CA LEU A 63 -20.80 -18.53 -5.66
C LEU A 63 -20.71 -18.12 -7.14
N PRO A 64 -19.55 -17.62 -7.59
CA PRO A 64 -19.31 -17.34 -9.00
C PRO A 64 -19.48 -18.59 -9.88
N PRO A 65 -19.92 -18.42 -11.16
CA PRO A 65 -19.96 -19.54 -12.09
C PRO A 65 -18.57 -20.16 -12.27
N MET A 66 -18.52 -21.46 -12.57
CA MET A 66 -17.32 -22.28 -12.63
C MET A 66 -16.19 -21.63 -13.45
N GLN A 67 -16.51 -21.02 -14.58
CA GLN A 67 -15.51 -20.37 -15.43
C GLN A 67 -14.81 -19.18 -14.74
N VAL A 68 -15.56 -18.36 -13.99
CA VAL A 68 -15.00 -17.25 -13.22
C VAL A 68 -14.19 -17.76 -12.05
N MET A 69 -14.71 -18.79 -11.36
CA MET A 69 -14.02 -19.43 -10.25
C MET A 69 -12.66 -20.00 -10.67
N MET A 70 -12.59 -20.73 -11.78
CA MET A 70 -11.33 -21.28 -12.31
C MET A 70 -10.30 -20.17 -12.64
N ARG A 71 -10.75 -19.08 -13.24
CA ARG A 71 -9.88 -17.91 -13.53
C ARG A 71 -9.36 -17.30 -12.23
N TRP A 72 -10.21 -17.20 -11.22
CA TRP A 72 -9.84 -16.63 -9.92
C TRP A 72 -8.85 -17.52 -9.18
N MET A 73 -9.09 -18.82 -9.15
CA MET A 73 -8.17 -19.82 -8.57
C MET A 73 -6.79 -19.77 -9.23
N ALA A 74 -6.72 -19.70 -10.58
CA ALA A 74 -5.47 -19.60 -11.30
C ALA A 74 -4.70 -18.29 -10.99
N GLU A 75 -5.43 -17.18 -10.78
CA GLU A 75 -4.83 -15.90 -10.37
C GLU A 75 -4.25 -16.00 -8.97
N VAL A 76 -4.98 -16.61 -8.03
CA VAL A 76 -4.57 -16.80 -6.63
C VAL A 76 -3.34 -17.70 -6.53
N ASP A 77 -3.35 -18.84 -7.21
CA ASP A 77 -2.20 -19.75 -7.26
C ASP A 77 -0.93 -19.07 -7.78
N ARG A 78 -1.07 -18.20 -8.79
CA ARG A 78 0.03 -17.37 -9.27
C ARG A 78 0.50 -16.36 -8.21
N MET A 79 -0.43 -15.77 -7.45
CA MET A 79 -0.11 -14.82 -6.37
C MET A 79 0.65 -15.50 -5.23
N GLU A 80 0.22 -16.69 -4.80
CA GLU A 80 0.87 -17.48 -3.76
C GLU A 80 2.31 -17.82 -4.15
N ARG A 81 2.53 -18.34 -5.36
CA ARG A 81 3.89 -18.60 -5.88
C ARG A 81 4.76 -17.35 -5.90
N THR A 82 4.18 -16.22 -6.31
CA THR A 82 4.91 -14.95 -6.32
C THR A 82 5.25 -14.48 -4.92
N SER A 83 4.34 -14.65 -3.96
CA SER A 83 4.56 -14.32 -2.55
C SER A 83 5.70 -15.13 -1.94
N HIS A 84 5.74 -16.44 -2.17
CA HIS A 84 6.84 -17.29 -1.72
C HIS A 84 8.18 -16.91 -2.37
N ALA A 85 8.18 -16.59 -3.65
CA ALA A 85 9.40 -16.21 -4.35
C ALA A 85 9.97 -14.87 -3.85
N ILE A 86 9.12 -13.88 -3.59
CA ILE A 86 9.58 -12.57 -3.05
C ILE A 86 10.01 -12.70 -1.59
N ASP A 87 9.38 -13.57 -0.79
CA ASP A 87 9.84 -13.88 0.57
C ASP A 87 11.25 -14.46 0.54
N THR A 88 11.49 -15.43 -0.33
CA THR A 88 12.83 -16.02 -0.52
C THR A 88 13.86 -14.96 -0.90
N ALA A 89 13.55 -14.09 -1.85
CA ALA A 89 14.44 -13.02 -2.26
C ALA A 89 14.72 -12.02 -1.12
N ASN A 90 13.71 -11.67 -0.32
CA ASN A 90 13.86 -10.77 0.83
C ASN A 90 14.74 -11.39 1.92
N ILE A 91 14.60 -12.69 2.20
CA ILE A 91 15.46 -13.43 3.14
C ILE A 91 16.91 -13.40 2.65
N GLN A 92 17.15 -13.73 1.39
CA GLN A 92 18.51 -13.76 0.83
C GLN A 92 19.18 -12.39 0.89
N LEU A 93 18.45 -11.31 0.56
CA LEU A 93 18.95 -9.95 0.69
C LEU A 93 19.25 -9.58 2.15
N SER A 94 18.36 -9.92 3.08
CA SER A 94 18.57 -9.67 4.50
C SER A 94 19.81 -10.38 5.03
N GLN A 95 20.00 -11.64 4.67
CA GLN A 95 21.20 -12.42 5.04
C GLN A 95 22.47 -11.82 4.44
N LEU A 96 22.44 -11.41 3.17
CA LEU A 96 23.58 -10.77 2.51
C LEU A 96 23.98 -9.49 3.26
N PHE A 97 23.05 -8.59 3.54
CA PHE A 97 23.36 -7.35 4.26
C PHE A 97 23.81 -7.60 5.69
N GLN A 98 23.18 -8.54 6.40
CA GLN A 98 23.58 -8.92 7.76
C GLN A 98 25.00 -9.50 7.81
N SER A 99 25.40 -10.30 6.83
CA SER A 99 26.78 -10.80 6.72
C SER A 99 27.84 -9.70 6.56
N GLN A 100 27.41 -8.53 6.10
CA GLN A 100 28.22 -7.33 5.94
C GLN A 100 28.06 -6.33 7.10
N GLY A 101 27.40 -6.75 8.19
CA GLY A 101 27.15 -5.91 9.37
C GLY A 101 26.16 -4.78 9.13
N LEU A 102 25.18 -4.97 8.24
CA LEU A 102 24.06 -4.06 8.02
C LEU A 102 22.74 -4.73 8.40
N THR A 103 21.80 -3.96 8.94
CA THR A 103 20.46 -4.45 9.27
C THR A 103 19.45 -3.75 8.38
N PRO A 104 19.04 -4.36 7.24
CA PRO A 104 18.00 -3.79 6.41
C PRO A 104 16.65 -3.85 7.13
N ILE A 105 15.89 -2.78 7.04
CA ILE A 105 14.51 -2.71 7.53
C ILE A 105 13.57 -2.87 6.35
N THR A 106 12.79 -3.95 6.34
CA THR A 106 11.75 -4.18 5.33
C THR A 106 10.55 -3.31 5.65
N VAL A 107 10.32 -2.28 4.84
CA VAL A 107 9.18 -1.38 4.98
C VAL A 107 8.09 -1.79 3.99
N LYS A 108 6.81 -1.66 4.38
CA LYS A 108 5.67 -2.02 3.51
C LYS A 108 5.72 -3.50 3.05
N GLY A 109 5.29 -3.77 1.81
CA GLY A 109 5.45 -5.07 1.13
C GLY A 109 5.21 -6.29 2.02
N GLN A 110 6.21 -7.15 2.09
CA GLN A 110 6.16 -8.41 2.83
C GLN A 110 6.11 -8.22 4.36
N GLY A 111 6.65 -7.11 4.88
CA GLY A 111 6.51 -6.77 6.30
C GLY A 111 5.05 -6.55 6.72
N VAL A 112 4.26 -5.94 5.85
CA VAL A 112 2.82 -5.70 6.07
C VAL A 112 1.98 -6.94 5.75
N ALA A 113 2.40 -7.76 4.78
CA ALA A 113 1.71 -9.01 4.46
C ALA A 113 1.52 -9.90 5.71
N ARG A 114 2.47 -9.87 6.65
CA ARG A 114 2.40 -10.64 7.90
C ARG A 114 1.31 -10.20 8.90
N LEU A 115 0.64 -9.09 8.62
CA LEU A 115 -0.52 -8.63 9.39
C LEU A 115 -1.83 -9.28 8.94
N TYR A 116 -1.79 -10.06 7.86
CA TYR A 116 -2.93 -10.83 7.35
C TYR A 116 -2.89 -12.26 7.87
N GLU A 117 -4.06 -12.87 8.04
CA GLU A 117 -4.17 -14.29 8.38
C GLU A 117 -3.58 -15.20 7.27
N HIS A 118 -3.72 -14.75 6.02
CA HIS A 118 -3.19 -15.39 4.82
C HIS A 118 -2.27 -14.43 4.06
N PRO A 119 -1.00 -14.29 4.49
CA PRO A 119 -0.04 -13.35 3.88
C PRO A 119 0.16 -13.55 2.37
N GLU A 120 0.07 -14.79 1.90
CA GLU A 120 0.23 -15.21 0.51
C GLU A 120 -0.90 -14.69 -0.40
N LEU A 121 -2.07 -14.39 0.16
CA LEU A 121 -3.22 -13.83 -0.56
C LEU A 121 -3.15 -12.31 -0.70
N ARG A 122 -2.22 -11.65 -0.02
CA ARG A 122 -1.92 -10.24 -0.26
C ARG A 122 -1.01 -10.12 -1.47
N GLN A 123 -1.49 -9.48 -2.54
CA GLN A 123 -0.68 -9.33 -3.76
C GLN A 123 0.68 -8.69 -3.46
N ALA A 124 1.75 -9.45 -3.74
CA ALA A 124 3.14 -8.98 -3.63
C ALA A 124 3.46 -7.93 -4.72
N GLY A 125 4.47 -7.12 -4.49
CA GLY A 125 4.96 -6.10 -5.41
C GLY A 125 6.47 -6.08 -5.46
N ASP A 126 7.05 -5.05 -4.89
CA ASP A 126 8.48 -4.76 -4.77
C ASP A 126 9.00 -5.07 -3.35
N ILE A 127 10.33 -5.08 -3.21
CA ILE A 127 11.00 -5.18 -1.92
C ILE A 127 11.51 -3.79 -1.55
N ASP A 128 10.89 -3.20 -0.54
CA ASP A 128 11.27 -1.89 -0.02
C ASP A 128 12.20 -2.05 1.19
N LEU A 129 13.42 -1.57 1.09
CA LEU A 129 14.40 -1.59 2.18
C LEU A 129 14.76 -0.19 2.64
N PHE A 130 14.96 -0.03 3.94
CA PHE A 130 15.44 1.19 4.55
C PHE A 130 16.66 0.88 5.43
N PHE A 131 17.63 1.78 5.43
CA PHE A 131 18.83 1.75 6.31
C PHE A 131 18.82 2.99 7.19
N THR A 132 19.13 2.82 8.46
CA THR A 132 18.90 3.84 9.49
C THR A 132 19.80 5.07 9.35
N THR A 133 20.99 4.90 8.79
CA THR A 133 21.96 5.98 8.60
C THR A 133 22.33 6.16 7.13
N LYS A 134 22.84 7.34 6.80
CA LYS A 134 23.36 7.62 5.47
C LYS A 134 24.52 6.72 5.11
N GLU A 135 25.40 6.45 6.07
CA GLU A 135 26.58 5.59 5.94
C GLU A 135 26.18 4.15 5.63
N GLU A 136 25.15 3.62 6.31
CA GLU A 136 24.60 2.30 6.02
C GLU A 136 23.97 2.24 4.63
N PHE A 137 23.18 3.25 4.25
CA PHE A 137 22.60 3.35 2.91
C PHE A 137 23.67 3.35 1.82
N GLU A 138 24.75 4.15 1.96
CA GLU A 138 25.83 4.22 0.99
C GLU A 138 26.65 2.92 0.96
N LYS A 139 26.85 2.27 2.11
CA LYS A 139 27.52 0.96 2.20
C LYS A 139 26.68 -0.11 1.50
N ALA A 140 25.35 -0.13 1.73
CA ALA A 140 24.43 -1.04 1.07
C ALA A 140 24.43 -0.84 -0.46
N ALA A 141 24.42 0.41 -0.93
CA ALA A 141 24.52 0.71 -2.35
C ALA A 141 25.78 0.14 -3.00
N LYS A 142 26.93 0.29 -2.35
CA LYS A 142 28.21 -0.28 -2.82
C LYS A 142 28.20 -1.80 -2.86
N ILE A 143 27.58 -2.46 -1.88
CA ILE A 143 27.42 -3.92 -1.88
C ILE A 143 26.59 -4.35 -3.10
N VAL A 144 25.47 -3.67 -3.38
CA VAL A 144 24.64 -3.97 -4.55
C VAL A 144 25.44 -3.82 -5.85
N GLU A 145 26.13 -2.69 -6.04
CA GLU A 145 26.92 -2.42 -7.25
C GLU A 145 28.04 -3.44 -7.47
N SER A 146 28.66 -3.93 -6.39
CA SER A 146 29.79 -4.86 -6.47
C SER A 146 29.40 -6.33 -6.58
N GLN A 147 28.22 -6.74 -6.06
CA GLN A 147 27.88 -8.15 -5.88
C GLN A 147 26.55 -8.57 -6.54
N ILE A 148 25.68 -7.64 -6.89
CA ILE A 148 24.32 -7.97 -7.35
C ILE A 148 24.06 -7.44 -8.75
N ALA A 149 23.94 -6.10 -8.92
CA ALA A 149 23.47 -5.48 -10.14
C ALA A 149 23.82 -3.99 -10.22
N THR A 150 23.70 -3.43 -11.42
CA THR A 150 23.77 -1.99 -11.63
C THR A 150 22.56 -1.30 -10.98
N ILE A 151 22.82 -0.30 -10.16
CA ILE A 151 21.78 0.49 -9.51
C ILE A 151 21.25 1.60 -10.44
N LYS A 152 19.96 1.90 -10.26
CA LYS A 152 19.30 3.08 -10.85
C LYS A 152 19.03 4.09 -9.73
N LYS A 153 19.56 5.30 -9.88
CA LYS A 153 19.28 6.39 -8.92
C LYS A 153 17.96 7.06 -9.27
N LYS A 154 17.09 7.23 -8.28
CA LYS A 154 15.82 7.95 -8.41
C LYS A 154 15.98 9.43 -8.03
N PRO A 155 15.08 10.34 -8.50
CA PRO A 155 15.19 11.78 -8.21
C PRO A 155 15.11 12.16 -6.73
N ASP A 156 14.44 11.32 -5.90
CA ASP A 156 14.33 11.49 -4.44
C ASP A 156 15.59 11.00 -3.68
N GLY A 157 16.57 10.48 -4.39
CA GLY A 157 17.81 9.95 -3.85
C GLY A 157 17.76 8.48 -3.45
N SER A 158 16.60 7.81 -3.60
CA SER A 158 16.47 6.36 -3.49
C SER A 158 17.22 5.67 -4.64
N ILE A 159 17.54 4.39 -4.45
CA ILE A 159 18.12 3.57 -5.50
C ILE A 159 17.22 2.36 -5.75
N SER A 160 17.21 1.87 -6.99
CA SER A 160 16.53 0.62 -7.32
C SER A 160 17.39 -0.29 -8.21
N TYR A 161 17.15 -1.59 -8.10
CA TYR A 161 17.78 -2.65 -8.87
C TYR A 161 16.87 -3.87 -8.94
N THR A 162 17.25 -4.91 -9.66
CA THR A 162 16.51 -6.17 -9.74
C THR A 162 17.27 -7.26 -8.98
N PHE A 163 16.56 -8.01 -8.12
CA PHE A 163 17.08 -9.17 -7.42
C PHE A 163 16.03 -10.28 -7.38
N GLY A 164 16.41 -11.51 -7.74
CA GLY A 164 15.48 -12.65 -7.77
C GLY A 164 14.26 -12.47 -8.71
N GLY A 165 14.36 -11.57 -9.68
CA GLY A 165 13.25 -11.21 -10.57
C GLY A 165 12.32 -10.10 -10.05
N PHE A 166 12.59 -9.56 -8.86
CA PHE A 166 11.80 -8.48 -8.24
C PHE A 166 12.54 -7.14 -8.27
N GLU A 167 11.77 -6.05 -8.36
CA GLU A 167 12.32 -4.72 -8.11
C GLU A 167 12.60 -4.56 -6.62
N VAL A 168 13.81 -4.12 -6.28
CA VAL A 168 14.22 -3.77 -4.93
C VAL A 168 14.48 -2.28 -4.88
N GLU A 169 13.94 -1.61 -3.87
CA GLU A 169 14.15 -0.19 -3.66
C GLU A 169 14.77 0.06 -2.28
N HIS A 170 15.92 0.77 -2.26
CA HIS A 170 16.45 1.31 -1.01
C HIS A 170 15.96 2.74 -0.84
N HIS A 171 15.15 2.95 0.18
CA HIS A 171 14.64 4.26 0.53
C HIS A 171 15.67 5.06 1.31
N ARG A 172 15.87 6.32 0.93
CA ARG A 172 16.72 7.25 1.65
C ARG A 172 16.05 7.78 2.92
N CYS A 173 14.74 7.83 2.94
CA CYS A 173 13.92 8.26 4.07
C CYS A 173 12.85 7.20 4.32
N ILE A 174 12.60 6.88 5.58
CA ILE A 174 11.57 5.88 5.94
C ILE A 174 10.16 6.37 5.60
N VAL A 175 9.95 7.68 5.66
CA VAL A 175 8.67 8.31 5.32
C VAL A 175 8.89 9.31 4.18
N ASP A 176 8.16 9.11 3.11
CA ASP A 176 8.28 9.87 1.88
C ASP A 176 7.22 10.98 1.83
N LEU A 177 7.50 12.10 2.51
CA LEU A 177 6.73 13.33 2.43
C LEU A 177 7.54 14.45 1.80
N CYS A 178 6.90 15.27 0.96
CA CYS A 178 7.55 16.37 0.24
C CYS A 178 7.73 17.61 1.12
N ARG A 179 6.87 17.82 2.14
CA ARG A 179 7.00 18.94 3.08
C ARG A 179 8.20 18.72 4.02
N PRO A 180 9.26 19.55 4.00
CA PRO A 180 10.49 19.28 4.77
C PRO A 180 10.30 19.22 6.29
N SER A 181 9.38 20.03 6.86
CA SER A 181 9.12 20.01 8.31
C SER A 181 8.42 18.74 8.74
N SER A 182 7.44 18.26 7.96
CA SER A 182 6.75 16.99 8.20
C SER A 182 7.71 15.81 8.05
N ALA A 183 8.48 15.78 6.98
CA ALA A 183 9.47 14.74 6.73
C ALA A 183 10.49 14.63 7.88
N ARG A 184 11.00 15.76 8.39
CA ARG A 184 11.92 15.80 9.54
C ARG A 184 11.27 15.30 10.82
N PHE A 185 10.06 15.79 11.13
CA PHE A 185 9.31 15.34 12.30
C PHE A 185 9.10 13.82 12.27
N LEU A 186 8.65 13.28 11.13
CA LEU A 186 8.38 11.86 11.00
C LEU A 186 9.65 11.00 11.04
N ALA A 187 10.76 11.48 10.47
CA ALA A 187 12.04 10.79 10.58
C ALA A 187 12.54 10.74 12.03
N GLN A 188 12.39 11.85 12.77
CA GLN A 188 12.74 11.91 14.19
C GLN A 188 11.85 10.98 15.01
N TYR A 189 10.53 11.03 14.82
CA TYR A 189 9.58 10.16 15.49
C TYR A 189 9.89 8.68 15.24
N ALA A 190 10.20 8.29 14.00
CA ALA A 190 10.58 6.93 13.66
C ALA A 190 11.90 6.51 14.33
N ALA A 191 12.88 7.41 14.42
CA ALA A 191 14.13 7.14 15.11
C ALA A 191 13.94 6.95 16.63
N GLU A 192 13.09 7.75 17.26
CA GLU A 192 12.79 7.70 18.71
C GLU A 192 11.96 6.47 19.07
N ASN A 193 11.01 6.06 18.23
CA ASN A 193 10.13 4.91 18.46
C ASN A 193 10.72 3.57 18.00
N GLY A 194 11.86 3.63 17.31
CA GLY A 194 12.67 2.46 16.99
C GLY A 194 12.14 1.55 15.91
N TYR A 195 12.85 0.46 15.74
CA TYR A 195 12.56 -0.62 14.81
C TYR A 195 12.56 -1.92 15.58
N ILE A 196 11.66 -2.84 15.20
CA ILE A 196 11.53 -4.12 15.87
C ILE A 196 12.07 -5.20 14.96
N ASN A 197 13.03 -5.99 15.48
CA ASN A 197 13.28 -7.33 14.98
C ASN A 197 12.07 -8.17 15.41
N GLN A 198 11.02 -8.18 14.58
CA GLN A 198 10.03 -9.23 14.74
C GLN A 198 10.64 -10.50 14.13
N PRO A 199 10.60 -11.63 14.86
CA PRO A 199 10.72 -12.94 14.23
C PRO A 199 9.45 -13.15 13.38
N ILE A 200 9.34 -12.41 12.29
CA ILE A 200 8.41 -12.78 11.23
C ILE A 200 9.04 -14.02 10.65
N THR A 201 8.51 -15.16 11.03
CA THR A 201 8.93 -16.46 10.53
C THR A 201 8.51 -16.53 9.07
N LEU A 202 9.39 -16.04 8.22
CA LEU A 202 9.39 -16.42 6.82
C LEU A 202 9.94 -17.86 6.78
N GLU A 203 9.30 -18.74 6.05
CA GLU A 203 9.88 -20.06 5.78
C GLU A 203 11.07 -19.90 4.81
N PRO A 204 12.27 -20.41 5.16
CA PRO A 204 12.75 -20.95 6.42
C PRO A 204 12.98 -19.86 7.47
N ALA A 205 12.88 -20.17 8.75
CA ALA A 205 12.84 -19.33 9.96
C ALA A 205 13.89 -18.21 10.06
N THR A 206 13.90 -17.27 9.15
CA THR A 206 14.77 -16.09 9.12
C THR A 206 13.98 -14.87 9.54
N ALA A 207 14.40 -14.22 10.62
CA ALA A 207 13.79 -12.97 11.05
C ALA A 207 14.18 -11.82 10.11
N ILE A 208 13.21 -11.06 9.64
CA ILE A 208 13.43 -9.76 9.02
C ILE A 208 13.13 -8.65 10.02
N THR A 209 13.85 -7.54 9.90
CA THR A 209 13.55 -6.33 10.68
C THR A 209 12.47 -5.53 10.00
N VAL A 210 11.48 -5.09 10.77
CA VAL A 210 10.36 -4.26 10.30
C VAL A 210 10.23 -3.01 11.18
N PRO A 211 9.53 -1.95 10.73
CA PRO A 211 9.25 -0.80 11.57
C PRO A 211 8.42 -1.19 12.79
N SER A 212 8.60 -0.45 13.91
CA SER A 212 7.73 -0.59 15.08
C SER A 212 6.25 -0.34 14.73
N PRO A 213 5.27 -0.82 15.50
CA PRO A 213 3.85 -0.61 15.23
C PRO A 213 3.50 0.85 14.94
N ALA A 214 3.93 1.79 15.77
CA ALA A 214 3.67 3.21 15.60
C ALA A 214 4.35 3.77 14.33
N THR A 215 5.62 3.42 14.10
CA THR A 215 6.35 3.81 12.89
C THR A 215 5.71 3.22 11.63
N ASN A 216 5.25 1.97 11.66
CA ASN A 216 4.61 1.32 10.51
C ASN A 216 3.27 1.99 10.15
N LEU A 217 2.43 2.29 11.15
CA LEU A 217 1.20 3.05 10.94
C LEU A 217 1.47 4.41 10.28
N LEU A 218 2.54 5.08 10.69
CA LEU A 218 2.95 6.35 10.14
C LEU A 218 3.44 6.25 8.69
N VAL A 219 4.29 5.26 8.41
CA VAL A 219 4.80 4.97 7.06
C VAL A 219 3.66 4.66 6.10
N LEU A 220 2.74 3.79 6.50
CA LEU A 220 1.57 3.42 5.68
C LEU A 220 0.67 4.62 5.41
N ASN A 221 0.34 5.41 6.44
CA ASN A 221 -0.50 6.59 6.30
C ASN A 221 0.09 7.60 5.31
N ALA A 222 1.37 7.94 5.48
CA ALA A 222 2.06 8.88 4.60
C ALA A 222 2.18 8.37 3.16
N HIS A 223 2.49 7.09 2.98
CA HIS A 223 2.59 6.43 1.68
C HIS A 223 1.24 6.45 0.93
N ILE A 224 0.14 6.09 1.61
CA ILE A 224 -1.21 6.12 1.04
C ILE A 224 -1.59 7.55 0.64
N MET A 225 -1.28 8.54 1.49
CA MET A 225 -1.52 9.96 1.19
C MET A 225 -0.81 10.38 -0.09
N LYS A 226 0.49 10.12 -0.19
CA LYS A 226 1.31 10.47 -1.36
C LYS A 226 0.68 9.95 -2.65
N HIS A 227 0.26 8.69 -2.65
CA HIS A 227 -0.39 8.08 -3.82
C HIS A 227 -1.76 8.66 -4.10
N ALA A 228 -2.60 8.85 -3.09
CA ALA A 228 -3.95 9.41 -3.26
C ALA A 228 -3.94 10.82 -3.86
N ILE A 229 -2.98 11.66 -3.47
CA ILE A 229 -2.85 13.03 -4.01
C ILE A 229 -2.10 13.09 -5.34
N GLY A 230 -1.31 12.08 -5.70
CA GLY A 230 -0.45 12.06 -6.88
C GLY A 230 -0.95 11.17 -8.01
N SER A 231 -0.65 9.89 -7.95
CA SER A 231 -0.85 8.92 -9.03
C SER A 231 -2.18 8.16 -8.99
N GLY A 232 -2.86 8.14 -7.85
CA GLY A 232 -3.99 7.29 -7.54
C GLY A 232 -3.59 6.14 -6.62
N ILE A 233 -4.56 5.62 -5.88
CA ILE A 233 -4.37 4.59 -4.86
C ILE A 233 -5.30 3.40 -5.14
N GLY A 234 -4.82 2.18 -4.92
CA GLY A 234 -5.61 0.96 -4.99
C GLY A 234 -6.16 0.55 -3.62
N LEU A 235 -7.14 -0.35 -3.65
CA LEU A 235 -7.80 -0.82 -2.44
C LEU A 235 -6.86 -1.62 -1.52
N ARG A 236 -5.84 -2.30 -2.10
CA ARG A 236 -4.84 -3.07 -1.33
C ARG A 236 -4.17 -2.24 -0.25
N GLN A 237 -3.72 -1.03 -0.57
CA GLN A 237 -3.03 -0.18 0.40
C GLN A 237 -3.94 0.26 1.56
N LEU A 238 -5.25 0.38 1.30
CA LEU A 238 -6.24 0.65 2.35
C LEU A 238 -6.46 -0.61 3.21
N CYS A 239 -6.48 -1.79 2.61
CA CYS A 239 -6.52 -3.06 3.33
C CYS A 239 -5.28 -3.23 4.24
N ASP A 240 -4.09 -2.90 3.73
CA ASP A 240 -2.85 -2.89 4.51
C ASP A 240 -2.96 -2.02 5.76
N MET A 241 -3.50 -0.80 5.62
CA MET A 241 -3.71 0.10 6.76
C MET A 241 -4.77 -0.41 7.73
N ALA A 242 -5.86 -1.01 7.23
CA ALA A 242 -6.91 -1.59 8.07
C ALA A 242 -6.36 -2.74 8.92
N ARG A 243 -5.58 -3.66 8.32
CA ARG A 243 -4.91 -4.76 9.05
C ARG A 243 -3.89 -4.23 10.06
N ALA A 244 -3.10 -3.22 9.67
CA ALA A 244 -2.14 -2.59 10.59
C ALA A 244 -2.84 -1.95 11.79
N CYS A 245 -3.93 -1.20 11.59
CA CYS A 245 -4.71 -0.64 12.70
C CYS A 245 -5.25 -1.75 13.61
N HIS A 246 -5.82 -2.82 13.05
CA HIS A 246 -6.36 -3.93 13.81
C HIS A 246 -5.30 -4.59 14.69
N ILE A 247 -4.21 -5.07 14.09
CA ILE A 247 -3.16 -5.80 14.81
C ILE A 247 -2.43 -4.90 15.82
N TYR A 248 -2.16 -3.65 15.43
CA TYR A 248 -1.36 -2.74 16.26
C TYR A 248 -2.18 -1.99 17.32
N SER A 249 -3.52 -2.00 17.26
CA SER A 249 -4.37 -1.41 18.31
C SER A 249 -4.13 -1.99 19.71
N HIS A 250 -3.60 -3.22 19.78
CA HIS A 250 -3.26 -3.91 21.02
C HIS A 250 -1.78 -3.78 21.41
N LEU A 251 -0.93 -3.23 20.54
CA LEU A 251 0.53 -3.17 20.71
C LEU A 251 1.06 -1.73 20.85
N ALA A 252 0.29 -0.74 20.45
CA ALA A 252 0.63 0.67 20.52
C ALA A 252 -0.57 1.47 21.00
N ASP A 253 -0.34 2.62 21.64
CA ASP A 253 -1.43 3.55 21.89
C ASP A 253 -1.90 4.18 20.59
N ILE A 254 -2.89 3.52 19.97
CA ILE A 254 -3.41 3.97 18.68
C ILE A 254 -4.05 5.36 18.76
N LYS A 255 -4.49 5.79 19.93
CA LYS A 255 -5.09 7.13 20.14
C LYS A 255 -4.02 8.22 20.09
N GLU A 256 -2.79 7.92 20.55
CA GLU A 256 -1.67 8.83 20.43
C GLU A 256 -1.34 9.15 18.97
N MET A 257 -1.59 8.21 18.06
CA MET A 257 -1.36 8.43 16.63
C MET A 257 -2.14 9.62 16.06
N ALA A 258 -3.28 9.99 16.63
CA ALA A 258 -4.00 11.20 16.20
C ALA A 258 -3.19 12.48 16.46
N GLU A 259 -2.49 12.55 17.58
CA GLU A 259 -1.60 13.67 17.94
C GLU A 259 -0.36 13.68 17.00
N VAL A 260 0.21 12.50 16.74
CA VAL A 260 1.35 12.34 15.81
C VAL A 260 0.96 12.83 14.40
N TYR A 261 -0.20 12.43 13.89
CA TYR A 261 -0.68 12.87 12.57
C TYR A 261 -0.96 14.38 12.54
N ARG A 262 -1.42 14.94 13.66
CA ARG A 262 -1.63 16.39 13.79
C ARG A 262 -0.29 17.13 13.79
N ALA A 263 0.68 16.69 14.57
CA ALA A 263 2.03 17.26 14.62
C ALA A 263 2.74 17.15 13.27
N ALA A 264 2.54 16.05 12.54
CA ALA A 264 3.02 15.85 11.18
C ALA A 264 2.32 16.73 10.14
N GLY A 265 1.19 17.36 10.48
CA GLY A 265 0.41 18.21 9.57
C GLY A 265 -0.43 17.44 8.55
N ILE A 266 -0.73 16.16 8.83
CA ILE A 266 -1.52 15.27 7.96
C ILE A 266 -2.88 14.88 8.56
N ASP A 267 -3.33 15.52 9.63
CA ASP A 267 -4.55 15.17 10.38
C ASP A 267 -5.81 15.10 9.50
N ARG A 268 -6.03 16.09 8.62
CA ARG A 268 -7.23 16.09 7.74
C ARG A 268 -7.29 14.89 6.82
N TRP A 269 -6.15 14.54 6.25
CA TRP A 269 -6.00 13.35 5.43
C TRP A 269 -6.24 12.09 6.24
N SER A 270 -5.58 11.98 7.39
CA SER A 270 -5.67 10.80 8.26
C SER A 270 -7.09 10.55 8.74
N ARG A 271 -7.86 11.60 9.08
CA ARG A 271 -9.30 11.46 9.41
C ARG A 271 -10.10 10.89 8.25
N LEU A 272 -9.85 11.34 7.02
CA LEU A 272 -10.53 10.81 5.83
C LEU A 272 -10.15 9.34 5.58
N LEU A 273 -8.87 9.01 5.69
CA LEU A 273 -8.38 7.65 5.56
C LEU A 273 -9.08 6.72 6.56
N HIS A 274 -9.03 7.03 7.85
CA HIS A 274 -9.61 6.17 8.89
C HIS A 274 -11.15 6.08 8.80
N ALA A 275 -11.82 7.16 8.39
CA ALA A 275 -13.26 7.09 8.08
C ALA A 275 -13.56 6.07 6.97
N PHE A 276 -12.70 6.02 5.93
CA PHE A 276 -12.84 5.02 4.86
C PHE A 276 -12.64 3.59 5.39
N LEU A 277 -11.62 3.35 6.24
CA LEU A 277 -11.36 2.04 6.79
C LEU A 277 -12.56 1.51 7.59
N VAL A 278 -13.18 2.37 8.41
CA VAL A 278 -14.36 2.01 9.19
C VAL A 278 -15.57 1.79 8.29
N GLN A 279 -15.90 2.73 7.40
CA GLN A 279 -17.14 2.72 6.63
C GLN A 279 -17.15 1.67 5.52
N HIS A 280 -16.02 1.45 4.85
CA HIS A 280 -15.95 0.60 3.66
C HIS A 280 -15.21 -0.72 3.88
N LEU A 281 -14.25 -0.78 4.79
CA LEU A 281 -13.50 -2.01 5.07
C LEU A 281 -13.91 -2.69 6.38
N GLY A 282 -14.80 -2.09 7.18
CA GLY A 282 -15.32 -2.71 8.40
C GLY A 282 -14.34 -2.75 9.56
N LEU A 283 -13.31 -1.86 9.57
CA LEU A 283 -12.42 -1.74 10.72
C LEU A 283 -13.25 -1.31 11.95
N PRO A 284 -13.13 -1.99 13.10
CA PRO A 284 -13.78 -1.55 14.33
C PRO A 284 -13.41 -0.11 14.71
N ALA A 285 -14.39 0.71 15.04
CA ALA A 285 -14.17 2.13 15.34
C ALA A 285 -13.25 2.36 16.58
N ALA A 286 -13.14 1.38 17.45
CA ALA A 286 -12.24 1.44 18.61
C ALA A 286 -10.75 1.22 18.24
N GLU A 287 -10.47 0.65 17.06
CA GLU A 287 -9.14 0.27 16.61
C GLU A 287 -8.50 1.32 15.69
N GLN A 288 -9.01 2.54 15.69
CA GLN A 288 -8.46 3.64 14.89
C GLN A 288 -8.24 4.89 15.78
N PRO A 289 -7.37 5.83 15.36
CA PRO A 289 -6.91 6.92 16.23
C PRO A 289 -7.97 7.94 16.64
N TYR A 290 -9.07 8.06 15.91
CA TYR A 290 -10.04 9.14 16.09
C TYR A 290 -11.30 8.67 16.80
N PRO A 291 -11.68 9.28 17.94
CA PRO A 291 -12.86 8.84 18.70
C PRO A 291 -14.18 9.01 17.92
N THR A 292 -14.22 9.96 17.00
CA THR A 292 -15.36 10.20 16.11
C THR A 292 -14.87 10.21 14.67
N PRO A 293 -15.12 9.15 13.88
CA PRO A 293 -14.77 9.13 12.48
C PRO A 293 -15.56 10.21 11.71
N LEU A 294 -14.99 10.70 10.60
CA LEU A 294 -15.73 11.56 9.68
C LEU A 294 -16.97 10.84 9.16
N SER A 295 -18.06 11.58 9.00
CA SER A 295 -19.32 11.04 8.51
C SER A 295 -19.30 10.67 7.01
N ASP A 296 -18.31 11.12 6.24
CA ASP A 296 -18.28 10.97 4.79
C ASP A 296 -16.88 10.63 4.26
N ALA A 297 -16.72 9.37 3.87
CA ALA A 297 -15.51 8.86 3.17
C ALA A 297 -15.65 8.88 1.63
N ALA A 298 -16.77 9.33 1.08
CA ALA A 298 -17.03 9.34 -0.36
C ALA A 298 -15.97 10.05 -1.21
N PRO A 299 -15.27 11.11 -0.74
CA PRO A 299 -14.18 11.70 -1.51
C PRO A 299 -13.02 10.73 -1.79
N LEU A 300 -12.63 9.91 -0.80
CA LEU A 300 -11.57 8.92 -0.99
C LEU A 300 -12.06 7.74 -1.82
N LEU A 301 -13.29 7.28 -1.58
CA LEU A 301 -13.94 6.25 -2.37
C LEU A 301 -13.91 6.60 -3.87
N ARG A 302 -14.24 7.84 -4.22
CA ARG A 302 -14.21 8.29 -5.62
C ARG A 302 -12.81 8.18 -6.23
N ILE A 303 -11.76 8.59 -5.53
CA ILE A 303 -10.37 8.48 -6.00
C ILE A 303 -9.99 7.03 -6.28
N ILE A 304 -10.39 6.11 -5.41
CA ILE A 304 -10.11 4.67 -5.55
C ILE A 304 -10.84 4.09 -6.76
N MET A 305 -12.14 4.38 -6.89
CA MET A 305 -12.98 3.82 -7.95
C MET A 305 -12.60 4.34 -9.34
N GLU A 306 -12.24 5.62 -9.46
CA GLU A 306 -11.86 6.22 -10.73
C GLU A 306 -10.41 5.91 -11.15
N GLY A 307 -9.52 5.65 -10.19
CA GLY A 307 -8.08 5.55 -10.42
C GLY A 307 -7.55 4.13 -10.58
N GLY A 308 -8.09 3.16 -9.84
CA GLY A 308 -7.45 1.87 -9.67
C GLY A 308 -6.05 1.99 -9.08
N ASN A 309 -5.32 0.88 -9.00
CA ASN A 309 -3.96 0.87 -8.46
C ASN A 309 -3.03 1.77 -9.30
N PHE A 310 -2.44 2.78 -8.66
CA PHE A 310 -1.57 3.79 -9.27
C PHE A 310 -2.14 4.48 -10.53
N GLY A 311 -3.47 4.56 -10.66
CA GLY A 311 -4.13 5.17 -11.81
C GLY A 311 -3.96 4.43 -13.14
N HIS A 312 -3.48 3.18 -13.12
CA HIS A 312 -3.24 2.39 -14.33
C HIS A 312 -4.52 2.02 -15.10
N HIS A 313 -5.66 1.99 -14.41
CA HIS A 313 -6.96 1.56 -14.97
C HIS A 313 -7.91 2.70 -15.33
N ARG A 314 -7.43 3.94 -15.34
CA ARG A 314 -8.23 5.06 -15.86
C ARG A 314 -8.55 4.82 -17.34
N LYS A 315 -9.80 5.02 -17.74
CA LYS A 315 -10.30 4.84 -19.13
C LYS A 315 -9.46 5.54 -20.21
N THR A 316 -8.58 6.48 -19.82
CA THR A 316 -7.63 7.20 -20.68
C THR A 316 -6.20 6.63 -20.60
N ALA A 317 -5.96 5.54 -19.86
CA ALA A 317 -4.65 4.92 -19.76
C ALA A 317 -4.40 4.06 -21.02
N GLN A 318 -3.81 4.65 -22.04
CA GLN A 318 -3.24 3.89 -23.16
C GLN A 318 -2.09 3.02 -22.67
N LYS A 319 -1.97 1.79 -23.22
CA LYS A 319 -0.87 0.84 -22.95
C LYS A 319 0.49 1.55 -23.05
N PRO A 320 1.50 1.16 -22.21
CA PRO A 320 2.84 1.72 -22.28
C PRO A 320 3.50 1.29 -23.60
N GLY A 321 3.31 2.08 -24.64
CA GLY A 321 4.11 2.09 -25.84
C GLY A 321 4.99 3.32 -25.80
N ASN A 322 6.08 3.35 -26.58
CA ASN A 322 7.11 4.38 -26.65
C ASN A 322 6.53 5.82 -26.63
N GLN A 323 6.11 6.30 -25.47
CA GLN A 323 5.52 7.64 -25.31
C GLN A 323 6.65 8.65 -25.10
N SER A 324 6.64 9.73 -25.88
CA SER A 324 7.58 10.83 -25.70
C SER A 324 7.49 11.38 -24.26
N GLU A 325 8.62 11.82 -23.73
CA GLU A 325 8.74 12.40 -22.39
C GLU A 325 7.74 13.54 -22.15
N LEU A 326 7.45 14.32 -23.18
CA LEU A 326 6.45 15.38 -23.16
C LEU A 326 5.03 14.86 -22.92
N ARG A 327 4.62 13.76 -23.55
CA ARG A 327 3.30 13.14 -23.32
C ARG A 327 3.17 12.60 -21.91
N ARG A 328 4.24 12.05 -21.33
CA ARG A 328 4.29 11.61 -19.93
C ARG A 328 4.09 12.79 -18.98
N LYS A 329 4.77 13.93 -19.23
CA LYS A 329 4.64 15.17 -18.44
C LYS A 329 3.23 15.76 -18.52
N ILE A 330 2.62 15.83 -19.70
CA ILE A 330 1.23 16.31 -19.89
C ILE A 330 0.23 15.40 -19.15
N LYS A 331 0.42 14.08 -19.19
CA LYS A 331 -0.43 13.13 -18.48
C LYS A 331 -0.33 13.31 -16.96
N THR A 332 0.88 13.51 -16.43
CA THR A 332 1.11 13.78 -15.00
C THR A 332 0.46 15.11 -14.58
N ALA A 333 0.62 16.16 -15.35
CA ALA A 333 -0.02 17.45 -15.09
C ALA A 333 -1.57 17.35 -15.12
N GLY A 334 -2.14 16.62 -16.08
CA GLY A 334 -3.58 16.38 -16.17
C GLY A 334 -4.13 15.55 -15.00
N ASN A 335 -3.36 14.61 -14.48
CA ASN A 335 -3.72 13.85 -13.28
C ASN A 335 -3.72 14.75 -12.04
N PHE A 336 -2.72 15.61 -11.94
CA PHE A 336 -2.61 16.60 -10.86
C PHE A 336 -3.78 17.61 -10.87
N ALA A 337 -4.14 18.13 -12.03
CA ALA A 337 -5.27 19.08 -12.14
C ALA A 337 -6.60 18.45 -11.68
N ARG A 338 -6.83 17.17 -11.98
CA ARG A 338 -8.01 16.42 -11.52
C ARG A 338 -7.99 16.14 -10.02
N ALA A 339 -6.82 15.81 -9.48
CA ALA A 339 -6.63 15.57 -8.05
C ALA A 339 -6.56 16.89 -7.24
N ALA A 340 -6.39 18.03 -7.87
CA ALA A 340 -6.13 19.31 -7.21
C ALA A 340 -7.20 19.68 -6.17
N LYS A 341 -8.49 19.54 -6.53
CA LYS A 341 -9.60 19.83 -5.59
C LYS A 341 -9.56 18.94 -4.36
N PHE A 342 -9.26 17.66 -4.54
CA PHE A 342 -9.13 16.69 -3.45
C PHE A 342 -7.89 17.00 -2.60
N SER A 343 -6.75 17.19 -3.24
CA SER A 343 -5.46 17.45 -2.58
C SER A 343 -5.46 18.77 -1.81
N CYS A 344 -6.04 19.85 -2.39
CA CYS A 344 -6.19 21.14 -1.71
C CYS A 344 -7.12 21.04 -0.48
N LYS A 345 -8.08 20.12 -0.47
CA LYS A 345 -8.98 19.94 0.68
C LYS A 345 -8.34 19.14 1.80
N TYR A 346 -7.66 18.03 1.48
CA TYR A 346 -7.22 17.04 2.46
C TYR A 346 -5.73 17.07 2.80
N ALA A 347 -4.88 17.50 1.87
CA ALA A 347 -3.43 17.61 2.06
C ALA A 347 -2.87 18.87 1.35
N PRO A 348 -3.38 20.10 1.64
CA PRO A 348 -3.07 21.29 0.86
C PRO A 348 -1.58 21.62 0.80
N ILE A 349 -0.91 21.53 1.93
CA ILE A 349 0.51 21.88 2.05
C ILE A 349 1.36 20.85 1.32
N GLU A 350 1.11 19.55 1.55
CA GLU A 350 1.84 18.48 0.88
C GLU A 350 1.63 18.51 -0.64
N ALA A 351 0.42 18.83 -1.11
CA ALA A 351 0.14 18.99 -2.53
C ALA A 351 1.00 20.11 -3.17
N ILE A 352 1.18 21.25 -2.50
CA ILE A 352 2.03 22.35 -2.97
C ILE A 352 3.48 21.88 -3.09
N PHE A 353 4.03 21.21 -2.07
CA PHE A 353 5.40 20.72 -2.09
C PHE A 353 5.59 19.59 -3.12
N THR A 354 4.61 18.73 -3.29
CA THR A 354 4.63 17.68 -4.33
C THR A 354 4.69 18.30 -5.73
N VAL A 355 3.87 19.31 -6.00
CA VAL A 355 3.90 20.03 -7.29
C VAL A 355 5.26 20.71 -7.47
N SER A 356 5.74 21.41 -6.44
CA SER A 356 7.04 22.12 -6.50
C SER A 356 8.19 21.13 -6.77
N SER A 357 8.20 19.97 -6.13
CA SER A 357 9.25 18.95 -6.34
C SER A 357 9.26 18.38 -7.76
N LEU A 358 8.08 18.22 -8.37
CA LEU A 358 7.96 17.81 -9.77
C LEU A 358 8.54 18.85 -10.73
N PHE A 359 8.33 20.14 -10.45
CA PHE A 359 8.92 21.22 -11.25
C PHE A 359 10.44 21.29 -11.05
N ILE A 360 10.94 21.23 -9.82
CA ILE A 360 12.39 21.30 -9.52
C ILE A 360 13.13 20.09 -10.09
N GLY A 361 12.55 18.88 -10.01
CA GLY A 361 13.11 17.66 -10.60
C GLY A 361 13.18 17.66 -12.13
N GLN A 362 12.53 18.64 -12.79
CA GLN A 362 12.58 18.81 -14.26
C GLN A 362 13.75 19.71 -14.72
N PHE A 363 14.35 20.45 -13.79
CA PHE A 363 15.47 21.37 -14.09
C PHE A 363 16.83 20.86 -13.59
N ARG A 364 16.87 19.62 -13.10
CA ARG A 364 18.09 18.87 -12.80
C ARG A 364 18.23 17.67 -13.74
#